data_6247914ea016c0d579247ae43aab3e11
#
_entry.id   6247914ea016c0d579247ae43aab3e11
#
_cell.length_a   1.000
_cell.length_b   1.000
_cell.length_c   1.000
_cell.angle_alpha   90.00
_cell.angle_beta   90.00
_cell.angle_gamma   90.00
#
_symmetry.space_group_name_H-M   'P 1'
#
loop_
_entity.id
_entity.type
_entity.pdbx_description
1 polymer ?
#
loop_
_entity_poly.entity_id
_entity_poly.type
_entity_poly.pdbx_seq_one_letter_code
_entity_poly.pdbx_strand_id
1 'polypeptide(L)'
;SEAGSQTADSTAGAATTETATGEPVQASYPLADGDKTITVYMKDATSGAVSDWNNIKAFQAAEEKLGVNIEFIMPAVGSESDQFNLMIASGEYPDVILWDFRSSAMNLEQLVDAGVLLNMDELIRTYAPNYLKVLEGNETFRKEGTADSGEYMALYSFSGRAPVSSGPAIRADLLKEYGLEMPATVDDWTNVLTVMKENGHAYPLTTGQNRDGSVWFELLLSTYDTSNSWCLDPATGEVVYGPVTENFRSYLRQLNDWYNAGLIDPEFMANDGTAMNAKLTDGRSVAGNLMLSYHIANITNAARETNPNFEFVGCPWPVLEEGEEPKLIFINGGQYYSGSQAAVTTACEDPVLATQVLDYFYSEEGNDLLCWGIEGESYTVNEDGTKQYTDNIMNNPDGKTPQEAILEYAIPLYNFSDVILNDSYVQMATTLPEQAAARDTWLDADLSRNMPKLTVASENQNDYSMIMNDITTYVQEMYIQFITGQADLDADWENYVNTVNGMGLENALEYEREAYELYQAR
;
A
#
# COMPACT_ATOMS: atom_id res chain seq x y z
N SER A 1 -7.16 -29.13 -72.08
CA SER A 1 -6.43 -29.51 -70.85
C SER A 1 -6.75 -28.53 -69.74
N GLU A 2 -7.64 -29.01 -68.88
CA GLU A 2 -8.21 -28.34 -67.77
C GLU A 2 -7.22 -28.37 -66.56
N ALA A 3 -7.05 -27.25 -65.92
CA ALA A 3 -6.34 -27.16 -64.65
C ALA A 3 -7.38 -27.02 -63.54
N GLY A 4 -7.46 -28.04 -62.67
CA GLY A 4 -8.33 -28.03 -61.46
C GLY A 4 -7.76 -27.21 -60.37
N SER A 5 -8.56 -26.29 -59.86
CA SER A 5 -8.34 -25.53 -58.62
C SER A 5 -8.79 -26.38 -57.42
N GLN A 6 -7.87 -26.71 -56.53
CA GLN A 6 -8.20 -27.23 -55.20
C GLN A 6 -8.29 -26.07 -54.21
N THR A 7 -9.48 -25.81 -53.75
CA THR A 7 -9.75 -24.95 -52.58
C THR A 7 -9.39 -25.72 -51.31
N ALA A 8 -8.43 -25.23 -50.56
CA ALA A 8 -8.13 -25.71 -49.21
C ALA A 8 -9.15 -25.11 -48.23
N ASP A 9 -9.93 -25.97 -47.62
CA ASP A 9 -10.87 -25.68 -46.54
C ASP A 9 -10.09 -25.58 -45.25
N SER A 10 -9.93 -24.38 -44.72
CA SER A 10 -9.33 -24.14 -43.41
C SER A 10 -10.43 -24.12 -42.34
N THR A 11 -10.71 -25.27 -41.76
CA THR A 11 -11.48 -25.36 -40.53
C THR A 11 -10.59 -24.88 -39.37
N ALA A 12 -10.78 -23.64 -38.96
CA ALA A 12 -10.30 -23.15 -37.66
C ALA A 12 -11.10 -23.87 -36.56
N GLY A 13 -10.46 -24.83 -35.93
CA GLY A 13 -10.98 -25.44 -34.71
C GLY A 13 -10.97 -24.42 -33.58
N ALA A 14 -12.15 -24.04 -33.10
CA ALA A 14 -12.29 -23.37 -31.85
C ALA A 14 -11.73 -24.29 -30.75
N ALA A 15 -10.64 -23.89 -30.12
CA ALA A 15 -10.14 -24.53 -28.91
C ALA A 15 -11.15 -24.23 -27.79
N THR A 16 -11.94 -25.21 -27.44
CA THR A 16 -12.70 -25.23 -26.20
C THR A 16 -11.68 -25.33 -25.07
N THR A 17 -11.54 -24.29 -24.29
CA THR A 17 -10.84 -24.30 -22.99
C THR A 17 -11.55 -25.32 -22.10
N GLU A 18 -11.01 -26.53 -22.01
CA GLU A 18 -11.32 -27.44 -20.90
C GLU A 18 -10.72 -26.80 -19.64
N THR A 19 -11.57 -26.28 -18.77
CA THR A 19 -11.18 -25.90 -17.41
C THR A 19 -10.55 -27.12 -16.74
N ALA A 20 -9.31 -26.99 -16.29
CA ALA A 20 -8.62 -28.04 -15.54
C ALA A 20 -9.44 -28.41 -14.31
N THR A 21 -10.05 -29.61 -14.32
CA THR A 21 -10.97 -30.11 -13.30
C THR A 21 -10.26 -31.03 -12.29
N GLY A 22 -8.92 -30.97 -12.19
CA GLY A 22 -8.10 -31.76 -11.27
C GLY A 22 -7.74 -30.96 -10.00
N GLU A 23 -7.50 -31.68 -8.88
CA GLU A 23 -6.89 -31.09 -7.69
C GLU A 23 -5.49 -30.56 -8.05
N PRO A 24 -5.06 -29.41 -7.47
CA PRO A 24 -3.72 -28.86 -7.71
C PRO A 24 -2.62 -29.86 -7.34
N VAL A 25 -1.54 -29.84 -8.10
CA VAL A 25 -0.38 -30.72 -7.89
C VAL A 25 0.46 -30.17 -6.73
N GLN A 26 0.52 -30.91 -5.63
CA GLN A 26 1.40 -30.56 -4.51
C GLN A 26 2.86 -30.85 -4.90
N ALA A 27 3.71 -29.83 -4.81
CA ALA A 27 5.14 -29.99 -5.09
C ALA A 27 5.85 -30.87 -4.05
N SER A 28 6.82 -31.64 -4.50
CA SER A 28 7.77 -32.37 -3.65
C SER A 28 9.14 -31.70 -3.72
N TYR A 29 9.75 -31.45 -2.58
CA TYR A 29 11.05 -30.77 -2.52
C TYR A 29 12.19 -31.79 -2.30
N PRO A 30 13.37 -31.62 -2.95
CA PRO A 30 13.68 -30.51 -3.88
C PRO A 30 12.96 -30.64 -5.24
N LEU A 31 12.76 -29.48 -5.91
CA LEU A 31 12.14 -29.42 -7.25
C LEU A 31 13.12 -29.83 -8.36
N ALA A 32 14.42 -29.60 -8.13
CA ALA A 32 15.52 -29.92 -9.04
C ALA A 32 16.79 -30.29 -8.25
N ASP A 33 17.82 -30.67 -8.96
CA ASP A 33 19.11 -31.16 -8.39
C ASP A 33 20.19 -30.04 -8.27
N GLY A 34 19.78 -28.76 -8.25
CA GLY A 34 20.69 -27.61 -8.15
C GLY A 34 21.30 -27.14 -9.47
N ASP A 35 20.89 -27.71 -10.59
CA ASP A 35 21.35 -27.37 -11.94
C ASP A 35 20.45 -26.38 -12.69
N LYS A 36 19.28 -26.07 -12.12
CA LYS A 36 18.32 -25.13 -12.65
C LYS A 36 18.44 -23.77 -12.01
N THR A 37 18.27 -22.72 -12.79
CA THR A 37 18.22 -21.32 -12.33
C THR A 37 16.94 -20.69 -12.81
N ILE A 38 16.28 -19.92 -11.92
CA ILE A 38 15.16 -19.02 -12.25
C ILE A 38 15.66 -17.59 -12.03
N THR A 39 15.60 -16.80 -13.08
CA THR A 39 15.96 -15.37 -13.04
C THR A 39 14.77 -14.53 -12.68
N VAL A 40 14.92 -13.59 -11.72
CA VAL A 40 13.84 -12.80 -11.16
C VAL A 40 14.21 -11.32 -11.22
N TYR A 41 13.45 -10.53 -11.99
CA TYR A 41 13.59 -9.08 -11.98
C TYR A 41 12.79 -8.48 -10.83
N MET A 42 13.48 -7.83 -9.91
CA MET A 42 12.86 -7.24 -8.72
C MET A 42 13.57 -5.95 -8.31
N LYS A 43 12.81 -4.85 -8.24
CA LYS A 43 13.36 -3.55 -7.81
C LYS A 43 13.73 -3.56 -6.33
N ASP A 44 14.63 -2.64 -5.95
CA ASP A 44 14.87 -2.33 -4.55
C ASP A 44 13.63 -1.67 -3.91
N ALA A 45 13.19 -2.23 -2.81
CA ALA A 45 12.12 -1.67 -1.98
C ALA A 45 12.67 -1.07 -0.67
N THR A 46 14.00 -1.11 -0.46
CA THR A 46 14.66 -0.77 0.81
C THR A 46 15.35 0.59 0.81
N SER A 47 15.14 1.39 -0.24
CA SER A 47 15.79 2.70 -0.44
C SER A 47 17.32 2.63 -0.42
N GLY A 48 17.89 1.56 -0.99
CA GLY A 48 19.33 1.34 -1.10
C GLY A 48 19.97 0.61 0.10
N ALA A 49 19.18 0.17 1.07
CA ALA A 49 19.71 -0.59 2.20
C ALA A 49 20.17 -2.01 1.79
N VAL A 50 19.54 -2.59 0.77
CA VAL A 50 19.95 -3.86 0.15
C VAL A 50 20.50 -3.57 -1.24
N SER A 51 21.74 -3.98 -1.46
CA SER A 51 22.42 -3.81 -2.77
C SER A 51 22.24 -5.03 -3.68
N ASP A 52 21.92 -6.19 -3.14
CA ASP A 52 21.77 -7.44 -3.86
C ASP A 52 20.88 -8.42 -3.07
N TRP A 53 19.70 -8.74 -3.63
CA TRP A 53 18.76 -9.70 -3.04
C TRP A 53 19.35 -11.10 -2.89
N ASN A 54 20.32 -11.50 -3.71
CA ASN A 54 20.97 -12.80 -3.63
C ASN A 54 21.74 -13.02 -2.32
N ASN A 55 22.03 -11.97 -1.58
CA ASN A 55 22.73 -12.05 -0.29
C ASN A 55 21.81 -12.27 0.92
N ILE A 56 20.49 -12.26 0.74
CA ILE A 56 19.53 -12.47 1.83
C ILE A 56 19.48 -13.95 2.20
N LYS A 57 19.70 -14.27 3.47
CA LYS A 57 19.77 -15.67 3.97
C LYS A 57 18.47 -16.46 3.69
N ALA A 58 17.31 -15.82 3.74
CA ALA A 58 16.04 -16.47 3.41
C ALA A 58 16.02 -17.02 1.99
N PHE A 59 16.51 -16.25 1.01
CA PHE A 59 16.58 -16.74 -0.37
C PHE A 59 17.57 -17.87 -0.52
N GLN A 60 18.74 -17.77 0.11
CA GLN A 60 19.74 -18.85 0.10
C GLN A 60 19.21 -20.16 0.73
N ALA A 61 18.46 -20.04 1.85
CA ALA A 61 17.81 -21.19 2.47
C ALA A 61 16.70 -21.78 1.58
N ALA A 62 15.95 -20.93 0.88
CA ALA A 62 14.96 -21.38 -0.09
C ALA A 62 15.62 -22.11 -1.27
N GLU A 63 16.73 -21.61 -1.83
CA GLU A 63 17.49 -22.29 -2.89
C GLU A 63 17.94 -23.69 -2.46
N GLU A 64 18.49 -23.84 -1.24
CA GLU A 64 18.88 -25.13 -0.70
C GLU A 64 17.69 -26.09 -0.58
N LYS A 65 16.56 -25.60 -0.07
CA LYS A 65 15.34 -26.39 0.08
C LYS A 65 14.74 -26.82 -1.26
N LEU A 66 14.71 -25.89 -2.21
CA LEU A 66 14.07 -26.09 -3.52
C LEU A 66 14.98 -26.89 -4.49
N GLY A 67 16.30 -26.88 -4.28
CA GLY A 67 17.27 -27.42 -5.24
C GLY A 67 17.29 -26.61 -6.55
N VAL A 68 16.94 -25.32 -6.49
CA VAL A 68 16.86 -24.39 -7.63
C VAL A 68 17.60 -23.12 -7.26
N ASN A 69 18.47 -22.63 -8.15
CA ASN A 69 19.12 -21.33 -7.97
C ASN A 69 18.12 -20.21 -8.32
N ILE A 70 18.08 -19.16 -7.51
CA ILE A 70 17.27 -17.95 -7.78
C ILE A 70 18.25 -16.82 -8.02
N GLU A 71 18.27 -16.27 -9.22
CA GLU A 71 19.14 -15.14 -9.60
C GLU A 71 18.32 -13.87 -9.71
N PHE A 72 18.52 -12.93 -8.78
CA PHE A 72 17.84 -11.64 -8.79
C PHE A 72 18.57 -10.63 -9.66
N ILE A 73 17.79 -9.95 -10.52
CA ILE A 73 18.21 -8.83 -11.36
C ILE A 73 17.58 -7.57 -10.78
N MET A 74 18.43 -6.68 -10.23
CA MET A 74 17.98 -5.44 -9.61
C MET A 74 18.22 -4.25 -10.53
N PRO A 75 17.20 -3.45 -10.87
CA PRO A 75 17.42 -2.17 -11.52
C PRO A 75 18.14 -1.19 -10.58
N ALA A 76 18.89 -0.25 -11.15
CA ALA A 76 19.56 0.76 -10.36
C ALA A 76 18.55 1.69 -9.68
N VAL A 77 18.80 2.00 -8.40
CA VAL A 77 17.96 2.89 -7.58
C VAL A 77 17.82 4.27 -8.26
N GLY A 78 16.57 4.74 -8.36
CA GLY A 78 16.21 6.02 -8.98
C GLY A 78 16.00 5.96 -10.50
N SER A 79 16.18 4.81 -11.13
CA SER A 79 15.91 4.60 -12.56
C SER A 79 15.08 3.33 -12.83
N GLU A 80 14.38 2.84 -11.82
CA GLU A 80 13.68 1.55 -11.86
C GLU A 80 12.63 1.50 -12.98
N SER A 81 11.80 2.53 -13.10
CA SER A 81 10.76 2.62 -14.12
C SER A 81 11.33 2.71 -15.54
N ASP A 82 12.42 3.47 -15.72
CA ASP A 82 13.08 3.61 -17.02
C ASP A 82 13.71 2.28 -17.45
N GLN A 83 14.38 1.58 -16.53
CA GLN A 83 14.98 0.28 -16.79
C GLN A 83 13.93 -0.80 -17.04
N PHE A 84 12.81 -0.79 -16.30
CA PHE A 84 11.67 -1.65 -16.55
C PHE A 84 11.11 -1.44 -17.97
N ASN A 85 10.83 -0.19 -18.35
CA ASN A 85 10.31 0.13 -19.67
C ASN A 85 11.29 -0.26 -20.79
N LEU A 86 12.59 -0.06 -20.57
CA LEU A 86 13.63 -0.47 -21.50
C LEU A 86 13.67 -2.00 -21.67
N MET A 87 13.58 -2.75 -20.58
CA MET A 87 13.51 -4.21 -20.59
C MET A 87 12.28 -4.70 -21.41
N ILE A 88 11.09 -4.13 -21.15
CA ILE A 88 9.88 -4.46 -21.91
C ILE A 88 10.07 -4.17 -23.40
N ALA A 89 10.66 -3.02 -23.74
CA ALA A 89 10.89 -2.62 -25.13
C ALA A 89 11.98 -3.44 -25.83
N SER A 90 12.95 -4.00 -25.11
CA SER A 90 14.05 -4.78 -25.67
C SER A 90 13.62 -6.15 -26.19
N GLY A 91 12.55 -6.73 -25.62
CA GLY A 91 12.14 -8.10 -25.89
C GLY A 91 13.01 -9.16 -25.19
N GLU A 92 13.93 -8.75 -24.32
CA GLU A 92 14.79 -9.65 -23.53
C GLU A 92 14.28 -9.66 -22.09
N TYR A 93 13.64 -10.74 -21.68
CA TYR A 93 12.99 -10.85 -20.38
C TYR A 93 13.68 -11.90 -19.48
N PRO A 94 13.73 -11.70 -18.14
CA PRO A 94 14.01 -12.76 -17.18
C PRO A 94 12.86 -13.77 -17.15
N ASP A 95 13.02 -14.85 -16.38
CA ASP A 95 11.94 -15.84 -16.21
C ASP A 95 10.73 -15.29 -15.48
N VAL A 96 10.98 -14.47 -14.45
CA VAL A 96 9.95 -13.88 -13.59
C VAL A 96 10.17 -12.37 -13.45
N ILE A 97 9.07 -11.63 -13.46
CA ILE A 97 9.07 -10.19 -13.12
C ILE A 97 8.20 -9.99 -11.88
N LEU A 98 8.81 -9.43 -10.82
CA LEU A 98 8.13 -8.91 -9.65
C LEU A 98 7.98 -7.40 -9.77
N TRP A 99 6.74 -6.93 -9.93
CA TRP A 99 6.45 -5.52 -10.15
C TRP A 99 5.06 -5.14 -9.63
N ASP A 100 4.84 -3.87 -9.33
CA ASP A 100 3.48 -3.35 -9.17
C ASP A 100 2.93 -2.97 -10.55
N PHE A 101 2.37 -3.95 -11.25
CA PHE A 101 1.85 -3.77 -12.60
C PHE A 101 0.63 -2.83 -12.66
N ARG A 102 -0.05 -2.60 -11.54
CA ARG A 102 -1.18 -1.66 -11.46
C ARG A 102 -0.75 -0.20 -11.55
N SER A 103 0.49 0.09 -11.15
CA SER A 103 1.09 1.44 -11.23
C SER A 103 2.00 1.63 -12.44
N SER A 104 2.13 0.62 -13.31
CA SER A 104 2.96 0.68 -14.50
C SER A 104 2.20 1.23 -15.72
N ALA A 105 2.94 1.65 -16.75
CA ALA A 105 2.37 2.17 -17.99
C ALA A 105 1.51 1.12 -18.73
N MET A 106 1.84 -0.16 -18.58
CA MET A 106 1.06 -1.30 -19.06
C MET A 106 0.69 -2.20 -17.89
N ASN A 107 -0.59 -2.54 -17.76
CA ASN A 107 -1.06 -3.47 -16.75
C ASN A 107 -0.80 -4.95 -17.15
N LEU A 108 -1.15 -5.89 -16.26
CA LEU A 108 -0.94 -7.33 -16.50
C LEU A 108 -1.57 -7.82 -17.79
N GLU A 109 -2.83 -7.48 -18.06
CA GLU A 109 -3.57 -7.90 -19.26
C GLU A 109 -2.87 -7.40 -20.52
N GLN A 110 -2.50 -6.12 -20.55
CA GLN A 110 -1.79 -5.53 -21.69
C GLN A 110 -0.44 -6.19 -21.95
N LEU A 111 0.29 -6.59 -20.89
CA LEU A 111 1.58 -7.28 -21.01
C LEU A 111 1.40 -8.74 -21.48
N VAL A 112 0.32 -9.40 -21.08
CA VAL A 112 -0.04 -10.73 -21.63
C VAL A 112 -0.41 -10.62 -23.11
N ASP A 113 -1.26 -9.67 -23.49
CA ASP A 113 -1.65 -9.44 -24.87
C ASP A 113 -0.48 -9.05 -25.78
N ALA A 114 0.49 -8.31 -25.23
CA ALA A 114 1.73 -7.94 -25.91
C ALA A 114 2.74 -9.10 -26.02
N GLY A 115 2.46 -10.26 -25.43
CA GLY A 115 3.34 -11.43 -25.44
C GLY A 115 4.61 -11.28 -24.60
N VAL A 116 4.57 -10.44 -23.58
CA VAL A 116 5.65 -10.26 -22.57
C VAL A 116 5.48 -11.26 -21.44
N LEU A 117 4.28 -11.36 -20.90
CA LEU A 117 3.92 -12.25 -19.80
C LEU A 117 3.08 -13.43 -20.29
N LEU A 118 3.18 -14.54 -19.59
CA LEU A 118 2.27 -15.67 -19.75
C LEU A 118 0.94 -15.37 -19.06
N ASN A 119 -0.17 -15.86 -19.58
CA ASN A 119 -1.37 -16.01 -18.80
C ASN A 119 -1.14 -17.12 -17.79
N MET A 120 -1.18 -16.79 -16.50
CA MET A 120 -0.80 -17.69 -15.42
C MET A 120 -1.94 -18.60 -14.95
N ASP A 121 -3.16 -18.49 -15.49
CA ASP A 121 -4.34 -19.16 -14.93
C ASP A 121 -4.18 -20.68 -14.81
N GLU A 122 -3.79 -21.36 -15.89
CA GLU A 122 -3.59 -22.81 -15.88
C GLU A 122 -2.42 -23.20 -14.96
N LEU A 123 -1.32 -22.44 -15.00
CA LEU A 123 -0.14 -22.68 -14.16
C LEU A 123 -0.48 -22.55 -12.68
N ILE A 124 -1.20 -21.51 -12.28
CA ILE A 124 -1.59 -21.27 -10.89
C ILE A 124 -2.57 -22.34 -10.44
N ARG A 125 -3.63 -22.62 -11.22
CA ARG A 125 -4.63 -23.63 -10.84
C ARG A 125 -4.04 -25.02 -10.70
N THR A 126 -3.00 -25.33 -11.46
CA THR A 126 -2.39 -26.66 -11.46
C THR A 126 -1.21 -26.77 -10.50
N TYR A 127 -0.34 -25.75 -10.41
CA TYR A 127 0.96 -25.87 -9.76
C TYR A 127 1.19 -24.90 -8.59
N ALA A 128 0.17 -24.12 -8.18
CA ALA A 128 0.29 -23.18 -7.06
C ALA A 128 -0.73 -23.45 -5.93
N PRO A 129 -0.73 -24.66 -5.31
CA PRO A 129 -1.70 -25.03 -4.28
C PRO A 129 -1.62 -24.17 -3.01
N ASN A 130 -0.43 -23.69 -2.62
CA ASN A 130 -0.27 -22.83 -1.44
C ASN A 130 -0.90 -21.46 -1.69
N TYR A 131 -0.66 -20.87 -2.86
CA TYR A 131 -1.28 -19.61 -3.26
C TYR A 131 -2.81 -19.71 -3.33
N LEU A 132 -3.34 -20.76 -3.97
CA LEU A 132 -4.78 -20.99 -4.03
C LEU A 132 -5.41 -21.11 -2.65
N LYS A 133 -4.77 -21.80 -1.71
CA LYS A 133 -5.23 -21.90 -0.32
C LYS A 133 -5.32 -20.54 0.36
N VAL A 134 -4.38 -19.63 0.08
CA VAL A 134 -4.43 -18.24 0.58
C VAL A 134 -5.62 -17.49 0.01
N LEU A 135 -5.89 -17.63 -1.29
CA LEU A 135 -7.05 -16.99 -1.93
C LEU A 135 -8.38 -17.53 -1.40
N GLU A 136 -8.49 -18.84 -1.24
CA GLU A 136 -9.70 -19.49 -0.69
C GLU A 136 -9.97 -19.10 0.77
N GLY A 137 -8.91 -18.84 1.53
CA GLY A 137 -9.01 -18.45 2.93
C GLY A 137 -9.49 -17.01 3.17
N ASN A 138 -9.50 -16.16 2.14
CA ASN A 138 -9.86 -14.76 2.28
C ASN A 138 -10.52 -14.21 1.00
N GLU A 139 -11.79 -13.82 1.10
CA GLU A 139 -12.56 -13.31 -0.05
C GLU A 139 -11.93 -12.07 -0.69
N THR A 140 -11.36 -11.17 0.10
CA THR A 140 -10.68 -9.98 -0.41
C THR A 140 -9.43 -10.37 -1.21
N PHE A 141 -8.63 -11.29 -0.71
CA PHE A 141 -7.44 -11.80 -1.43
C PHE A 141 -7.86 -12.48 -2.74
N ARG A 142 -8.93 -13.26 -2.71
CA ARG A 142 -9.46 -13.91 -3.91
C ARG A 142 -9.89 -12.88 -4.96
N LYS A 143 -10.63 -11.85 -4.57
CA LYS A 143 -11.05 -10.77 -5.48
C LYS A 143 -9.86 -9.96 -6.00
N GLU A 144 -8.90 -9.63 -5.15
CA GLU A 144 -7.69 -8.89 -5.55
C GLU A 144 -6.79 -9.69 -6.50
N GLY A 145 -6.66 -10.99 -6.26
CA GLY A 145 -5.83 -11.89 -7.05
C GLY A 145 -6.47 -12.41 -8.34
N THR A 146 -7.74 -12.07 -8.60
CA THR A 146 -8.50 -12.54 -9.76
C THR A 146 -8.74 -11.38 -10.73
N ALA A 147 -8.47 -11.55 -12.01
CA ALA A 147 -8.81 -10.60 -13.06
C ALA A 147 -10.32 -10.56 -13.32
N ASP A 148 -10.82 -9.53 -14.01
CA ASP A 148 -12.24 -9.39 -14.39
C ASP A 148 -12.73 -10.54 -15.27
N SER A 149 -11.83 -11.19 -16.02
CA SER A 149 -12.11 -12.42 -16.79
C SER A 149 -12.36 -13.65 -15.91
N GLY A 150 -12.07 -13.59 -14.62
CA GLY A 150 -12.08 -14.74 -13.70
C GLY A 150 -10.78 -15.53 -13.69
N GLU A 151 -9.75 -15.07 -14.41
CA GLU A 151 -8.46 -15.73 -14.53
C GLU A 151 -7.45 -15.23 -13.49
N TYR A 152 -6.47 -16.05 -13.17
CA TYR A 152 -5.30 -15.69 -12.37
C TYR A 152 -4.14 -15.30 -13.30
N MET A 153 -3.77 -14.02 -13.32
CA MET A 153 -2.71 -13.53 -14.22
C MET A 153 -1.33 -13.43 -13.57
N ALA A 154 -1.27 -13.46 -12.25
CA ALA A 154 -0.03 -13.38 -11.47
C ALA A 154 -0.25 -13.87 -10.05
N LEU A 155 0.82 -14.08 -9.30
CA LEU A 155 0.77 -14.29 -7.86
C LEU A 155 0.93 -12.94 -7.16
N TYR A 156 0.02 -12.63 -6.23
CA TYR A 156 -0.04 -11.35 -5.51
C TYR A 156 0.55 -11.49 -4.12
N SER A 157 1.26 -10.48 -3.64
CA SER A 157 1.56 -10.35 -2.21
C SER A 157 0.35 -9.79 -1.47
N PHE A 158 0.10 -10.29 -0.28
CA PHE A 158 -1.02 -9.88 0.54
C PHE A 158 -0.58 -9.51 1.97
N SER A 159 -1.32 -8.62 2.60
CA SER A 159 -1.22 -8.37 4.03
C SER A 159 -2.50 -8.84 4.72
N GLY A 160 -2.36 -9.72 5.68
CA GLY A 160 -3.48 -10.16 6.52
C GLY A 160 -3.97 -9.12 7.52
N ARG A 161 -3.34 -7.95 7.57
CA ARG A 161 -3.72 -6.83 8.43
C ARG A 161 -3.74 -5.55 7.62
N ALA A 162 -4.73 -4.68 7.86
CA ALA A 162 -4.75 -3.35 7.29
C ALA A 162 -3.47 -2.59 7.67
N PRO A 163 -2.70 -2.09 6.71
CA PRO A 163 -1.46 -1.38 6.98
C PRO A 163 -1.76 0.05 7.42
N VAL A 164 -2.28 0.23 8.64
CA VAL A 164 -2.40 1.56 9.24
C VAL A 164 -1.02 1.95 9.74
N SER A 165 -0.30 2.70 8.94
CA SER A 165 1.04 3.19 9.25
C SER A 165 1.07 4.61 9.80
N SER A 166 -0.04 5.34 9.71
CA SER A 166 -0.19 6.71 10.19
C SER A 166 -1.61 7.00 10.65
N GLY A 167 -1.77 7.96 11.52
CA GLY A 167 -3.08 8.40 12.00
C GLY A 167 -2.98 9.61 12.93
N PRO A 168 -4.12 10.07 13.45
CA PRO A 168 -4.17 11.18 14.38
C PRO A 168 -3.29 10.92 15.61
N ALA A 169 -2.38 11.82 15.90
CA ALA A 169 -1.54 11.73 17.10
C ALA A 169 -1.24 13.11 17.68
N ILE A 170 -1.00 13.15 18.98
CA ILE A 170 -0.75 14.37 19.75
C ILE A 170 0.28 14.13 20.87
N ARG A 171 0.90 15.19 21.37
CA ARG A 171 1.78 15.21 22.52
C ARG A 171 1.02 14.91 23.82
N ALA A 172 1.11 13.66 24.30
CA ALA A 172 0.44 13.20 25.51
C ALA A 172 0.97 13.88 26.79
N ASP A 173 2.26 14.15 26.85
CA ASP A 173 2.87 14.88 27.97
C ASP A 173 2.30 16.29 28.11
N LEU A 174 2.01 16.98 27.02
CA LEU A 174 1.39 18.31 27.02
C LEU A 174 -0.11 18.25 27.37
N LEU A 175 -0.84 17.23 26.93
CA LEU A 175 -2.22 17.02 27.39
C LEU A 175 -2.27 16.94 28.91
N LYS A 176 -1.38 16.15 29.50
CA LYS A 176 -1.28 15.99 30.93
C LYS A 176 -0.85 17.28 31.62
N GLU A 177 0.13 18.00 31.07
CA GLU A 177 0.61 19.27 31.60
C GLU A 177 -0.48 20.32 31.68
N TYR A 178 -1.32 20.43 30.66
CA TYR A 178 -2.39 21.43 30.59
C TYR A 178 -3.75 20.92 31.12
N GLY A 179 -3.81 19.70 31.65
CA GLY A 179 -5.03 19.11 32.20
C GLY A 179 -6.11 18.86 31.18
N LEU A 180 -5.72 18.47 29.98
CA LEU A 180 -6.60 18.16 28.85
C LEU A 180 -6.83 16.67 28.74
N GLU A 181 -8.05 16.31 28.35
CA GLU A 181 -8.39 14.93 27.97
C GLU A 181 -7.99 14.63 26.51
N MET A 182 -7.91 13.34 26.17
CA MET A 182 -7.69 12.87 24.81
C MET A 182 -8.82 13.34 23.90
N PRO A 183 -8.55 14.07 22.80
CA PRO A 183 -9.60 14.55 21.92
C PRO A 183 -10.22 13.38 21.12
N ALA A 184 -11.54 13.33 21.07
CA ALA A 184 -12.33 12.36 20.33
C ALA A 184 -13.24 13.00 19.27
N THR A 185 -13.81 14.18 19.56
CA THR A 185 -14.65 14.93 18.62
C THR A 185 -13.88 16.08 17.96
N VAL A 186 -14.41 16.62 16.87
CA VAL A 186 -13.86 17.84 16.24
C VAL A 186 -13.85 19.02 17.21
N ASP A 187 -14.85 19.12 18.08
CA ASP A 187 -14.92 20.15 19.10
C ASP A 187 -13.84 19.96 20.16
N ASP A 188 -13.55 18.73 20.60
CA ASP A 188 -12.44 18.43 21.50
C ASP A 188 -11.11 18.82 20.86
N TRP A 189 -10.88 18.45 19.60
CA TRP A 189 -9.70 18.85 18.85
C TRP A 189 -9.54 20.35 18.77
N THR A 190 -10.63 21.09 18.47
CA THR A 190 -10.63 22.55 18.43
C THR A 190 -10.23 23.15 19.78
N ASN A 191 -10.80 22.64 20.87
CA ASN A 191 -10.46 23.07 22.22
C ASN A 191 -8.98 22.76 22.56
N VAL A 192 -8.53 21.54 22.33
CA VAL A 192 -7.16 21.11 22.62
C VAL A 192 -6.15 21.93 21.83
N LEU A 193 -6.33 22.09 20.51
CA LEU A 193 -5.44 22.89 19.69
C LEU A 193 -5.42 24.37 20.14
N THR A 194 -6.56 24.91 20.56
CA THR A 194 -6.65 26.29 21.07
C THR A 194 -5.83 26.46 22.34
N VAL A 195 -5.99 25.55 23.32
CA VAL A 195 -5.22 25.57 24.55
C VAL A 195 -3.73 25.40 24.29
N MET A 196 -3.34 24.51 23.39
CA MET A 196 -1.94 24.36 22.99
C MET A 196 -1.36 25.67 22.44
N LYS A 197 -2.10 26.36 21.55
CA LYS A 197 -1.70 27.66 21.01
C LYS A 197 -1.55 28.72 22.11
N GLU A 198 -2.50 28.82 23.03
CA GLU A 198 -2.47 29.76 24.15
C GLU A 198 -1.29 29.53 25.06
N ASN A 199 -0.77 28.30 25.14
CA ASN A 199 0.41 27.93 25.91
C ASN A 199 1.73 28.03 25.13
N GLY A 200 1.72 28.64 23.92
CA GLY A 200 2.94 29.01 23.19
C GLY A 200 3.33 28.09 22.05
N HIS A 201 2.54 27.06 21.74
CA HIS A 201 2.71 26.24 20.55
C HIS A 201 2.17 27.02 19.35
N ALA A 202 3.07 27.58 18.53
CA ALA A 202 2.76 28.62 17.55
C ALA A 202 1.63 28.23 16.57
N TYR A 203 1.65 27.01 16.09
CA TYR A 203 0.65 26.40 15.21
C TYR A 203 0.57 24.90 15.52
N PRO A 204 -0.32 24.54 16.45
CA PRO A 204 -0.30 23.23 17.11
C PRO A 204 -0.55 22.05 16.16
N LEU A 205 -1.26 22.23 15.05
CA LEU A 205 -1.52 21.19 14.04
C LEU A 205 -0.68 21.41 12.79
N THR A 206 0.05 20.39 12.36
CA THR A 206 0.84 20.41 11.13
C THR A 206 0.61 19.17 10.27
N THR A 207 0.96 19.27 9.02
CA THR A 207 1.08 18.16 8.06
C THR A 207 2.28 18.42 7.14
N GLY A 208 2.66 17.44 6.33
CA GLY A 208 3.74 17.55 5.38
C GLY A 208 3.40 16.92 4.04
N GLN A 209 4.30 17.12 3.08
CA GLN A 209 4.17 16.58 1.73
C GLN A 209 4.30 15.07 1.73
N ASN A 210 3.39 14.41 0.99
CA ASN A 210 3.50 13.03 0.59
C ASN A 210 4.61 12.84 -0.46
N ARG A 211 4.93 11.61 -0.83
CA ARG A 211 5.98 11.30 -1.84
C ARG A 211 5.67 11.88 -3.23
N ASP A 212 4.41 12.06 -3.56
CA ASP A 212 3.93 12.67 -4.81
C ASP A 212 3.85 14.20 -4.76
N GLY A 213 4.25 14.81 -3.64
CA GLY A 213 4.20 16.24 -3.40
C GLY A 213 2.82 16.77 -2.96
N SER A 214 1.81 15.92 -2.88
CA SER A 214 0.50 16.30 -2.37
C SER A 214 0.52 16.53 -0.86
N VAL A 215 -0.41 17.37 -0.37
CA VAL A 215 -0.54 17.68 1.05
C VAL A 215 -1.99 17.53 1.47
N TRP A 216 -2.23 16.75 2.53
CA TRP A 216 -3.58 16.50 3.03
C TRP A 216 -3.63 16.51 4.56
N PHE A 217 -4.70 17.05 5.14
CA PHE A 217 -5.04 16.86 6.55
C PHE A 217 -5.94 15.62 6.70
N GLU A 218 -5.34 14.45 6.54
CA GLU A 218 -6.06 13.17 6.46
C GLU A 218 -6.87 12.85 7.72
N LEU A 219 -6.45 13.36 8.87
CA LEU A 219 -7.10 13.07 10.15
C LEU A 219 -8.60 13.40 10.20
N LEU A 220 -9.10 14.30 9.34
CA LEU A 220 -10.51 14.72 9.31
C LEU A 220 -11.29 14.18 8.10
N LEU A 221 -10.66 13.56 7.10
CA LEU A 221 -11.37 13.10 5.89
C LEU A 221 -12.53 12.16 6.24
N SER A 222 -12.24 11.11 7.00
CA SER A 222 -13.23 10.13 7.40
C SER A 222 -14.32 10.68 8.32
N THR A 223 -13.98 11.69 9.13
CA THR A 223 -14.92 12.40 10.01
C THR A 223 -16.07 13.00 9.22
N TYR A 224 -15.78 13.52 8.04
CA TYR A 224 -16.77 14.14 7.14
C TYR A 224 -17.28 13.17 6.07
N ASP A 225 -17.14 11.86 6.25
CA ASP A 225 -17.61 10.86 5.29
C ASP A 225 -17.10 11.09 3.86
N THR A 226 -15.84 11.50 3.70
CA THR A 226 -15.24 11.83 2.41
C THR A 226 -13.81 11.30 2.28
N SER A 227 -13.24 11.45 1.11
CA SER A 227 -11.87 11.10 0.76
C SER A 227 -11.26 12.19 -0.13
N ASN A 228 -9.94 12.21 -0.22
CA ASN A 228 -9.20 13.03 -1.19
C ASN A 228 -9.18 12.42 -2.61
N SER A 229 -9.86 11.32 -2.82
CA SER A 229 -9.98 10.59 -4.08
C SER A 229 -11.39 9.97 -4.18
N TRP A 230 -11.47 8.77 -4.78
CA TRP A 230 -12.70 8.00 -4.87
C TRP A 230 -13.13 7.46 -3.52
N CYS A 231 -14.42 7.45 -3.25
CA CYS A 231 -15.01 6.84 -2.05
C CYS A 231 -16.45 6.40 -2.32
N LEU A 232 -17.02 5.67 -1.35
CA LEU A 232 -18.43 5.29 -1.40
C LEU A 232 -19.29 6.37 -0.75
N ASP A 233 -20.32 6.83 -1.44
CA ASP A 233 -21.31 7.74 -0.88
C ASP A 233 -21.99 7.08 0.34
N PRO A 234 -22.09 7.76 1.50
CA PRO A 234 -22.62 7.16 2.73
C PRO A 234 -24.11 6.82 2.66
N ALA A 235 -24.86 7.49 1.81
CA ALA A 235 -26.30 7.30 1.70
C ALA A 235 -26.67 6.23 0.67
N THR A 236 -25.90 6.12 -0.43
CA THR A 236 -26.23 5.24 -1.57
C THR A 236 -25.30 4.06 -1.71
N GLY A 237 -24.08 4.13 -1.18
CA GLY A 237 -23.02 3.13 -1.41
C GLY A 237 -22.43 3.18 -2.82
N GLU A 238 -22.78 4.17 -3.62
CA GLU A 238 -22.24 4.36 -4.96
C GLU A 238 -20.85 5.01 -4.93
N VAL A 239 -20.03 4.71 -5.94
CA VAL A 239 -18.73 5.35 -6.12
C VAL A 239 -18.92 6.82 -6.48
N VAL A 240 -18.25 7.70 -5.75
CA VAL A 240 -18.21 9.14 -5.97
C VAL A 240 -16.78 9.66 -5.86
N TYR A 241 -16.49 10.79 -6.49
CA TYR A 241 -15.23 11.49 -6.32
C TYR A 241 -15.36 12.45 -5.12
N GLY A 242 -14.70 12.10 -4.01
CA GLY A 242 -14.81 12.84 -2.74
C GLY A 242 -14.64 14.35 -2.88
N PRO A 243 -13.58 14.83 -3.57
CA PRO A 243 -13.27 16.27 -3.66
C PRO A 243 -14.36 17.18 -4.24
N VAL A 244 -15.39 16.67 -4.90
CA VAL A 244 -16.50 17.49 -5.44
C VAL A 244 -17.80 17.35 -4.63
N THR A 245 -17.76 16.65 -3.50
CA THR A 245 -18.95 16.43 -2.66
C THR A 245 -19.15 17.53 -1.62
N GLU A 246 -20.38 17.72 -1.15
CA GLU A 246 -20.68 18.65 -0.05
C GLU A 246 -20.00 18.21 1.26
N ASN A 247 -19.75 16.92 1.45
CA ASN A 247 -18.99 16.40 2.57
C ASN A 247 -17.53 16.91 2.54
N PHE A 248 -16.91 16.94 1.38
CA PHE A 248 -15.58 17.51 1.21
C PHE A 248 -15.56 19.03 1.43
N ARG A 249 -16.61 19.72 1.00
CA ARG A 249 -16.77 21.15 1.29
C ARG A 249 -16.86 21.42 2.80
N SER A 250 -17.58 20.57 3.55
CA SER A 250 -17.67 20.66 5.01
C SER A 250 -16.31 20.41 5.69
N TYR A 251 -15.57 19.43 5.21
CA TYR A 251 -14.19 19.16 5.63
C TYR A 251 -13.27 20.38 5.38
N LEU A 252 -13.32 20.98 4.19
CA LEU A 252 -12.56 22.19 3.87
C LEU A 252 -12.94 23.38 4.76
N ARG A 253 -14.22 23.55 5.09
CA ARG A 253 -14.69 24.61 5.97
C ARG A 253 -14.08 24.47 7.36
N GLN A 254 -14.05 23.27 7.90
CA GLN A 254 -13.41 23.02 9.20
C GLN A 254 -11.90 23.35 9.16
N LEU A 255 -11.20 22.98 8.11
CA LEU A 255 -9.78 23.31 7.97
C LEU A 255 -9.55 24.82 7.79
N ASN A 256 -10.40 25.50 7.02
CA ASN A 256 -10.34 26.96 6.88
C ASN A 256 -10.57 27.67 8.20
N ASP A 257 -11.56 27.22 9.00
CA ASP A 257 -11.82 27.76 10.34
C ASP A 257 -10.60 27.59 11.26
N TRP A 258 -9.98 26.41 11.28
CA TRP A 258 -8.76 26.18 12.05
C TRP A 258 -7.55 26.97 11.54
N TYR A 259 -7.43 27.12 10.23
CA TYR A 259 -6.37 27.95 9.64
C TYR A 259 -6.53 29.43 10.04
N ASN A 260 -7.73 29.98 9.93
CA ASN A 260 -8.04 31.35 10.31
C ASN A 260 -7.87 31.61 11.83
N ALA A 261 -8.13 30.60 12.64
CA ALA A 261 -7.86 30.65 14.08
C ALA A 261 -6.35 30.52 14.42
N GLY A 262 -5.50 30.25 13.41
CA GLY A 262 -4.07 30.04 13.57
C GLY A 262 -3.72 28.75 14.30
N LEU A 263 -4.57 27.73 14.20
CA LEU A 263 -4.34 26.40 14.78
C LEU A 263 -3.53 25.51 13.82
N ILE A 264 -3.56 25.80 12.52
CA ILE A 264 -2.83 25.08 11.48
C ILE A 264 -1.53 25.83 11.17
N ASP A 265 -0.46 25.09 10.97
CA ASP A 265 0.84 25.55 10.47
C ASP A 265 0.67 26.27 9.12
N PRO A 266 0.98 27.58 9.03
CA PRO A 266 0.78 28.34 7.79
C PRO A 266 1.71 27.91 6.65
N GLU A 267 2.76 27.17 6.95
CA GLU A 267 3.74 26.65 5.96
C GLU A 267 3.47 25.18 5.59
N PHE A 268 2.31 24.62 5.97
CA PHE A 268 2.00 23.19 5.78
C PHE A 268 2.24 22.70 4.34
N MET A 269 1.97 23.53 3.35
CA MET A 269 2.13 23.19 1.93
C MET A 269 3.59 23.05 1.47
N ALA A 270 4.52 23.63 2.23
CA ALA A 270 5.96 23.62 1.93
C ALA A 270 6.75 22.67 2.85
N ASN A 271 6.07 22.00 3.80
CA ASN A 271 6.73 21.08 4.72
C ASN A 271 7.13 19.80 3.99
N ASP A 272 8.43 19.63 3.78
CA ASP A 272 8.97 18.29 3.59
C ASP A 272 9.08 17.56 4.94
N GLY A 273 9.52 16.30 4.92
CA GLY A 273 9.66 15.50 6.13
C GLY A 273 10.60 16.14 7.16
N THR A 274 11.65 16.83 6.72
CA THR A 274 12.62 17.50 7.60
C THR A 274 12.00 18.72 8.30
N ALA A 275 11.29 19.56 7.55
CA ALA A 275 10.63 20.75 8.08
C ALA A 275 9.51 20.37 9.07
N MET A 276 8.70 19.38 8.74
CA MET A 276 7.65 18.87 9.63
C MET A 276 8.24 18.31 10.92
N ASN A 277 9.29 17.49 10.84
CA ASN A 277 9.95 16.91 12.01
C ASN A 277 10.54 17.98 12.93
N ALA A 278 11.16 19.01 12.36
CA ALA A 278 11.70 20.13 13.17
C ALA A 278 10.59 20.81 13.99
N LYS A 279 9.44 21.07 13.38
CA LYS A 279 8.29 21.70 14.05
C LYS A 279 7.69 20.83 15.16
N LEU A 280 7.63 19.51 14.94
CA LEU A 280 7.17 18.54 15.94
C LEU A 280 8.18 18.38 17.10
N THR A 281 9.47 18.39 16.78
CA THR A 281 10.54 18.23 17.80
C THR A 281 10.68 19.45 18.68
N ASP A 282 10.65 20.67 18.10
CA ASP A 282 10.81 21.93 18.85
C ASP A 282 9.50 22.43 19.51
N GLY A 283 8.39 21.74 19.26
CA GLY A 283 7.10 22.00 19.89
C GLY A 283 6.32 23.18 19.30
N ARG A 284 6.73 23.73 18.15
CA ARG A 284 5.88 24.68 17.41
C ARG A 284 4.58 24.04 16.97
N SER A 285 4.65 22.77 16.60
CA SER A 285 3.51 21.90 16.33
C SER A 285 3.53 20.68 17.27
N VAL A 286 2.37 20.23 17.69
CA VAL A 286 2.24 19.19 18.73
C VAL A 286 1.29 18.06 18.31
N ALA A 287 0.68 18.17 17.15
CA ALA A 287 -0.29 17.21 16.62
C ALA A 287 -0.24 17.14 15.09
N GLY A 288 -0.71 16.04 14.55
CA GLY A 288 -0.82 15.79 13.10
C GLY A 288 -1.33 14.39 12.79
N ASN A 289 -1.35 14.06 11.50
CA ASN A 289 -1.44 12.69 11.06
C ASN A 289 -0.02 12.11 11.03
N LEU A 290 0.36 11.35 12.04
CA LEU A 290 1.75 10.97 12.30
C LEU A 290 2.01 9.50 11.96
N MET A 291 3.15 9.23 11.31
CA MET A 291 3.60 7.88 10.99
C MET A 291 4.15 7.17 12.23
N LEU A 292 3.83 5.87 12.38
CA LEU A 292 4.28 5.03 13.50
C LEU A 292 5.80 5.01 13.66
N SER A 293 6.50 4.65 12.60
CA SER A 293 7.95 4.44 12.64
C SER A 293 8.72 5.77 12.65
N TYR A 294 8.32 6.70 11.79
CA TYR A 294 9.11 7.89 11.53
C TYR A 294 8.86 9.01 12.56
N HIS A 295 7.60 9.33 12.84
CA HIS A 295 7.26 10.40 13.78
C HIS A 295 7.19 9.90 15.23
N ILE A 296 6.33 8.91 15.51
CA ILE A 296 6.12 8.44 16.88
C ILE A 296 7.39 7.84 17.47
N ALA A 297 8.08 6.95 16.76
CA ALA A 297 9.28 6.33 17.31
C ALA A 297 10.51 7.25 17.27
N ASN A 298 10.89 7.73 16.08
CA ASN A 298 12.19 8.42 15.94
C ASN A 298 12.20 9.76 16.67
N ILE A 299 11.13 10.56 16.56
CA ILE A 299 11.05 11.85 17.25
C ILE A 299 11.01 11.63 18.77
N THR A 300 10.19 10.68 19.24
CA THR A 300 10.08 10.37 20.67
C THR A 300 11.43 9.91 21.24
N ASN A 301 12.12 8.99 20.59
CA ASN A 301 13.42 8.51 21.03
C ASN A 301 14.46 9.63 21.11
N ALA A 302 14.56 10.43 20.05
CA ALA A 302 15.51 11.57 20.02
C ALA A 302 15.17 12.64 21.07
N ALA A 303 13.89 12.98 21.23
CA ALA A 303 13.46 14.00 22.17
C ALA A 303 13.61 13.58 23.65
N ARG A 304 13.48 12.30 23.95
CA ARG A 304 13.63 11.75 25.32
C ARG A 304 15.06 11.87 25.86
N GLU A 305 16.05 12.08 25.03
CA GLU A 305 17.42 12.40 25.50
C GLU A 305 17.48 13.68 26.32
N THR A 306 16.63 14.66 26.02
CA THR A 306 16.56 15.95 26.69
C THR A 306 15.29 16.16 27.49
N ASN A 307 14.19 15.54 27.12
CA ASN A 307 12.90 15.57 27.81
C ASN A 307 12.38 14.14 28.02
N PRO A 308 12.69 13.47 29.14
CA PRO A 308 12.29 12.10 29.41
C PRO A 308 10.77 11.84 29.36
N ASN A 309 9.96 12.88 29.51
CA ASN A 309 8.49 12.80 29.50
C ASN A 309 7.90 12.98 28.07
N PHE A 310 8.72 13.26 27.07
CA PHE A 310 8.26 13.46 25.70
C PHE A 310 7.53 12.22 25.19
N GLU A 311 6.30 12.40 24.76
CA GLU A 311 5.46 11.28 24.33
C GLU A 311 4.45 11.74 23.28
N PHE A 312 4.44 11.07 22.12
CA PHE A 312 3.31 11.10 21.20
C PHE A 312 2.38 9.92 21.49
N VAL A 313 1.07 10.17 21.45
CA VAL A 313 0.03 9.14 21.57
C VAL A 313 -0.88 9.17 20.35
N GLY A 314 -1.30 7.99 19.87
CA GLY A 314 -2.34 7.87 18.85
C GLY A 314 -3.70 8.26 19.42
N CYS A 315 -4.42 9.10 18.70
CA CYS A 315 -5.79 9.48 19.02
C CYS A 315 -6.77 8.65 18.19
N PRO A 316 -8.00 8.40 18.68
CA PRO A 316 -9.08 7.90 17.82
C PRO A 316 -9.29 8.82 16.61
N TRP A 317 -9.73 8.26 15.49
CA TRP A 317 -10.16 9.09 14.37
C TRP A 317 -11.30 10.00 14.83
N PRO A 318 -11.22 11.31 14.59
CA PRO A 318 -12.21 12.26 15.11
C PRO A 318 -13.61 11.95 14.57
N VAL A 319 -14.60 12.21 15.41
CA VAL A 319 -16.04 12.14 15.05
C VAL A 319 -16.68 13.51 15.19
N LEU A 320 -17.87 13.71 14.61
CA LEU A 320 -18.60 14.98 14.76
C LEU A 320 -19.31 15.05 16.10
N GLU A 321 -19.96 13.97 16.52
CA GLU A 321 -20.74 13.90 17.74
C GLU A 321 -20.18 12.86 18.70
N GLU A 322 -20.29 13.13 20.00
CA GLU A 322 -19.87 12.19 21.05
C GLU A 322 -20.65 10.86 20.95
N GLY A 323 -19.94 9.75 20.96
CA GLY A 323 -20.52 8.40 20.90
C GLY A 323 -20.70 7.86 19.48
N GLU A 324 -20.36 8.60 18.44
CA GLU A 324 -20.25 8.03 17.10
C GLU A 324 -19.06 7.06 17.01
N GLU A 325 -19.20 6.03 16.19
CA GLU A 325 -18.11 5.12 15.87
C GLU A 325 -17.10 5.81 14.95
N PRO A 326 -15.78 5.82 15.30
CA PRO A 326 -14.75 6.31 14.40
C PRO A 326 -14.75 5.55 13.08
N LYS A 327 -14.46 6.24 11.98
CA LYS A 327 -14.42 5.67 10.62
C LYS A 327 -13.05 5.89 10.00
N LEU A 328 -12.69 4.99 9.10
CA LEU A 328 -11.49 5.11 8.28
C LEU A 328 -11.83 4.66 6.87
N ILE A 329 -12.00 5.59 5.95
CA ILE A 329 -12.57 5.38 4.60
C ILE A 329 -11.65 5.81 3.46
N PHE A 330 -10.40 6.13 3.74
CA PHE A 330 -9.43 6.57 2.73
C PHE A 330 -8.17 5.70 2.68
N ILE A 331 -8.18 4.53 3.34
CA ILE A 331 -7.05 3.60 3.24
C ILE A 331 -7.01 3.05 1.82
N ASN A 332 -5.91 3.29 1.12
CA ASN A 332 -5.67 2.70 -0.19
C ASN A 332 -5.57 1.17 -0.06
N GLY A 333 -6.51 0.46 -0.68
CA GLY A 333 -6.55 -0.99 -0.66
C GLY A 333 -7.52 -1.61 0.33
N GLY A 334 -8.34 -0.81 1.04
CA GLY A 334 -9.36 -1.32 1.96
C GLY A 334 -8.76 -1.99 3.21
N GLN A 335 -9.50 -2.94 3.77
CA GLN A 335 -9.14 -3.64 4.99
C GLN A 335 -7.88 -4.51 4.84
N TYR A 336 -7.57 -4.94 3.62
CA TYR A 336 -6.40 -5.75 3.29
C TYR A 336 -5.62 -5.09 2.16
N TYR A 337 -4.31 -5.22 2.23
CA TYR A 337 -3.40 -4.64 1.26
C TYR A 337 -2.88 -5.72 0.31
N SER A 338 -2.96 -5.50 -1.00
CA SER A 338 -2.24 -6.28 -1.98
C SER A 338 -1.06 -5.47 -2.53
N GLY A 339 0.12 -6.06 -2.47
CA GLY A 339 1.37 -5.45 -2.92
C GLY A 339 1.64 -5.61 -4.41
N SER A 340 2.91 -5.91 -4.72
CA SER A 340 3.36 -6.23 -6.07
C SER A 340 2.81 -7.58 -6.55
N GLN A 341 3.07 -7.91 -7.79
CA GLN A 341 2.66 -9.16 -8.43
C GLN A 341 3.90 -9.85 -9.03
N ALA A 342 3.97 -11.17 -8.90
CA ALA A 342 4.94 -12.01 -9.58
C ALA A 342 4.30 -12.65 -10.82
N ALA A 343 4.87 -12.42 -11.99
CA ALA A 343 4.39 -12.97 -13.25
C ALA A 343 5.53 -13.64 -14.01
N VAL A 344 5.25 -14.80 -14.62
CA VAL A 344 6.20 -15.53 -15.46
C VAL A 344 6.18 -14.95 -16.86
N THR A 345 7.36 -14.76 -17.46
CA THR A 345 7.47 -14.19 -18.80
C THR A 345 7.40 -15.27 -19.89
N THR A 346 7.17 -14.83 -21.11
CA THR A 346 7.20 -15.71 -22.28
C THR A 346 8.60 -16.23 -22.63
N ALA A 347 9.66 -15.67 -22.04
CA ALA A 347 11.04 -16.12 -22.21
C ALA A 347 11.42 -17.27 -21.24
N CYS A 348 10.60 -17.56 -20.24
CA CYS A 348 10.87 -18.62 -19.27
C CYS A 348 10.83 -20.00 -19.95
N GLU A 349 11.93 -20.76 -19.86
CA GLU A 349 12.03 -22.10 -20.45
C GLU A 349 11.23 -23.15 -19.66
N ASP A 350 11.06 -22.97 -18.33
CA ASP A 350 10.34 -23.90 -17.45
C ASP A 350 9.33 -23.16 -16.58
N PRO A 351 8.18 -22.76 -17.16
CA PRO A 351 7.14 -22.01 -16.44
C PRO A 351 6.53 -22.78 -15.26
N VAL A 352 6.51 -24.10 -15.32
CA VAL A 352 6.04 -24.95 -14.24
C VAL A 352 6.98 -24.85 -13.04
N LEU A 353 8.29 -25.00 -13.25
CA LEU A 353 9.29 -24.84 -12.23
C LEU A 353 9.23 -23.43 -11.60
N ALA A 354 9.17 -22.39 -12.44
CA ALA A 354 9.07 -21.01 -11.96
C ALA A 354 7.82 -20.80 -11.08
N THR A 355 6.67 -21.33 -11.49
CA THR A 355 5.43 -21.25 -10.71
C THR A 355 5.54 -21.98 -9.37
N GLN A 356 6.16 -23.17 -9.33
CA GLN A 356 6.35 -23.93 -8.09
C GLN A 356 7.36 -23.26 -7.14
N VAL A 357 8.40 -22.60 -7.66
CA VAL A 357 9.32 -21.77 -6.86
C VAL A 357 8.58 -20.62 -6.22
N LEU A 358 7.73 -19.90 -6.97
CA LEU A 358 6.92 -18.82 -6.44
C LEU A 358 5.89 -19.31 -5.40
N ASP A 359 5.21 -20.42 -5.68
CA ASP A 359 4.21 -21.01 -4.78
C ASP A 359 4.79 -21.43 -3.42
N TYR A 360 6.05 -21.85 -3.38
CA TYR A 360 6.73 -22.22 -2.13
C TYR A 360 6.67 -21.10 -1.08
N PHE A 361 6.82 -19.85 -1.49
CA PHE A 361 6.79 -18.70 -0.57
C PHE A 361 5.41 -18.41 0.03
N TYR A 362 4.34 -19.02 -0.50
CA TYR A 362 3.00 -19.00 0.10
C TYR A 362 2.76 -20.16 1.07
N SER A 363 3.66 -21.14 1.14
CA SER A 363 3.66 -22.16 2.19
C SER A 363 4.03 -21.52 3.54
N GLU A 364 3.67 -22.18 4.65
CA GLU A 364 4.06 -21.72 5.98
C GLU A 364 5.59 -21.59 6.11
N GLU A 365 6.34 -22.59 5.65
CA GLU A 365 7.81 -22.60 5.70
C GLU A 365 8.43 -21.47 4.87
N GLY A 366 8.00 -21.31 3.61
CA GLY A 366 8.52 -20.27 2.72
C GLY A 366 8.15 -18.86 3.17
N ASN A 367 6.93 -18.68 3.69
CA ASN A 367 6.50 -17.41 4.25
C ASN A 367 7.28 -17.05 5.53
N ASP A 368 7.54 -18.03 6.38
CA ASP A 368 8.38 -17.84 7.57
C ASP A 368 9.80 -17.42 7.22
N LEU A 369 10.40 -18.04 6.21
CA LEU A 369 11.72 -17.62 5.72
C LEU A 369 11.74 -16.13 5.33
N LEU A 370 10.76 -15.68 4.57
CA LEU A 370 10.72 -14.29 4.09
C LEU A 370 10.31 -13.28 5.16
N CYS A 371 9.54 -13.71 6.15
CA CYS A 371 9.07 -12.82 7.22
C CYS A 371 9.97 -12.83 8.45
N TRP A 372 10.45 -14.00 8.87
CA TRP A 372 11.18 -14.17 10.12
C TRP A 372 12.68 -14.45 9.90
N GLY A 373 13.04 -15.02 8.74
CA GLY A 373 14.42 -15.41 8.42
C GLY A 373 14.78 -16.80 8.91
N ILE A 374 15.87 -16.92 9.65
CA ILE A 374 16.49 -18.18 10.06
C ILE A 374 16.24 -18.44 11.54
N GLU A 375 15.56 -19.54 11.87
CA GLU A 375 15.31 -19.95 13.25
C GLU A 375 16.62 -20.16 14.01
N GLY A 376 16.69 -19.64 15.23
CA GLY A 376 17.87 -19.65 16.07
C GLY A 376 18.88 -18.54 15.77
N GLU A 377 18.78 -17.84 14.63
CA GLU A 377 19.62 -16.69 14.28
C GLU A 377 18.82 -15.39 14.36
N SER A 378 17.78 -15.24 13.57
CA SER A 378 16.96 -14.01 13.51
C SER A 378 15.69 -14.09 14.35
N TYR A 379 15.15 -15.28 14.58
CA TYR A 379 13.97 -15.48 15.42
C TYR A 379 14.02 -16.79 16.20
N THR A 380 13.15 -16.90 17.20
CA THR A 380 12.89 -18.13 17.98
C THR A 380 11.39 -18.40 18.04
N VAL A 381 11.04 -19.66 18.27
CA VAL A 381 9.65 -20.09 18.51
C VAL A 381 9.47 -20.33 20.00
N ASN A 382 8.48 -19.68 20.60
CA ASN A 382 8.14 -19.82 22.02
C ASN A 382 7.36 -21.12 22.27
N GLU A 383 7.20 -21.53 23.53
CA GLU A 383 6.48 -22.76 23.92
C GLU A 383 5.01 -22.77 23.46
N ASP A 384 4.39 -21.60 23.29
CA ASP A 384 3.02 -21.43 22.78
C ASP A 384 2.93 -21.39 21.25
N GLY A 385 4.06 -21.54 20.55
CA GLY A 385 4.16 -21.50 19.10
C GLY A 385 4.27 -20.09 18.51
N THR A 386 4.26 -19.04 19.33
CA THR A 386 4.49 -17.68 18.85
C THR A 386 5.95 -17.46 18.47
N LYS A 387 6.20 -16.61 17.46
CA LYS A 387 7.55 -16.30 16.99
C LYS A 387 8.00 -14.94 17.53
N GLN A 388 9.27 -14.84 17.85
CA GLN A 388 9.88 -13.62 18.38
C GLN A 388 11.25 -13.41 17.76
N TYR A 389 11.54 -12.18 17.33
CA TYR A 389 12.89 -11.82 16.88
C TYR A 389 13.90 -11.89 18.02
N THR A 390 15.10 -12.33 17.68
CA THR A 390 16.23 -12.41 18.61
C THR A 390 16.88 -11.04 18.85
N ASP A 391 17.79 -11.00 19.84
CA ASP A 391 18.61 -9.81 20.09
C ASP A 391 19.52 -9.45 18.91
N ASN A 392 19.86 -10.39 18.03
CA ASN A 392 20.57 -10.09 16.79
C ASN A 392 19.81 -9.10 15.92
N ILE A 393 18.49 -9.07 16.04
CA ILE A 393 17.60 -8.16 15.31
C ILE A 393 17.19 -6.99 16.19
N MET A 394 16.61 -7.24 17.37
CA MET A 394 15.98 -6.19 18.20
C MET A 394 16.98 -5.35 18.97
N ASN A 395 18.13 -5.91 19.35
CA ASN A 395 19.22 -5.27 20.11
C ASN A 395 20.56 -5.53 19.42
N ASN A 396 20.63 -5.25 18.11
CA ASN A 396 21.76 -5.62 17.28
C ASN A 396 23.10 -5.13 17.85
N PRO A 397 24.11 -6.00 18.01
CA PRO A 397 25.39 -5.66 18.62
C PRO A 397 26.22 -4.63 17.84
N ASP A 398 25.98 -4.49 16.53
CA ASP A 398 26.63 -3.50 15.67
C ASP A 398 25.88 -2.15 15.64
N GLY A 399 24.82 -2.02 16.45
CA GLY A 399 24.03 -0.79 16.56
C GLY A 399 23.09 -0.53 15.38
N LYS A 400 22.80 -1.56 14.56
CA LYS A 400 21.80 -1.47 13.50
C LYS A 400 20.41 -1.38 14.11
N THR A 401 19.53 -0.62 13.47
CA THR A 401 18.09 -0.67 13.79
C THR A 401 17.53 -2.05 13.48
N PRO A 402 16.42 -2.47 14.11
CA PRO A 402 15.79 -3.74 13.78
C PRO A 402 15.47 -3.90 12.28
N GLN A 403 15.04 -2.82 11.62
CA GLN A 403 14.76 -2.82 10.19
C GLN A 403 16.02 -3.07 9.34
N GLU A 404 17.17 -2.52 9.73
CA GLU A 404 18.44 -2.76 9.04
C GLU A 404 19.00 -4.15 9.35
N ALA A 405 18.88 -4.60 10.59
CA ALA A 405 19.41 -5.90 11.03
C ALA A 405 18.69 -7.07 10.35
N ILE A 406 17.36 -7.00 10.18
CA ILE A 406 16.58 -8.07 9.56
C ILE A 406 16.92 -8.27 8.08
N LEU A 407 17.37 -7.24 7.38
CA LEU A 407 17.68 -7.31 5.94
C LEU A 407 18.86 -8.22 5.58
N GLU A 408 19.62 -8.69 6.57
CA GLU A 408 20.58 -9.78 6.37
C GLU A 408 19.88 -11.14 6.24
N TYR A 409 18.72 -11.28 6.87
CA TYR A 409 18.01 -12.56 7.04
C TYR A 409 16.73 -12.68 6.23
N ALA A 410 15.92 -11.60 6.17
CA ALA A 410 14.56 -11.62 5.65
C ALA A 410 14.11 -10.23 5.18
N ILE A 411 12.90 -10.13 4.64
CA ILE A 411 12.35 -8.88 4.07
C ILE A 411 10.92 -8.57 4.57
N PRO A 412 10.63 -8.65 5.86
CA PRO A 412 9.27 -8.61 6.40
C PRO A 412 8.56 -7.26 6.27
N LEU A 413 9.29 -6.17 6.03
CA LEU A 413 8.75 -4.80 5.93
C LEU A 413 8.46 -4.36 4.50
N TYR A 414 8.87 -5.15 3.52
CA TYR A 414 8.82 -4.74 2.12
C TYR A 414 7.82 -5.63 1.40
N ASN A 415 6.97 -5.01 0.59
CA ASN A 415 5.95 -5.69 -0.22
C ASN A 415 6.60 -6.56 -1.30
N PHE A 416 7.23 -7.63 -0.86
CA PHE A 416 7.68 -8.67 -1.75
C PHE A 416 6.46 -9.46 -2.24
N SER A 417 6.36 -9.74 -3.52
CA SER A 417 5.12 -10.23 -4.13
C SER A 417 4.72 -11.63 -3.71
N ASP A 418 5.63 -12.41 -3.15
CA ASP A 418 5.36 -13.81 -2.79
C ASP A 418 5.11 -14.01 -1.30
N VAL A 419 4.87 -12.94 -0.54
CA VAL A 419 4.79 -12.99 0.92
C VAL A 419 3.43 -12.58 1.42
N ILE A 420 2.93 -13.31 2.42
CA ILE A 420 1.82 -12.89 3.26
C ILE A 420 2.40 -12.22 4.49
N LEU A 421 2.27 -10.89 4.59
CA LEU A 421 2.73 -10.16 5.75
C LEU A 421 1.97 -10.62 7.01
N ASN A 422 2.71 -10.94 8.05
CA ASN A 422 2.21 -11.48 9.31
C ASN A 422 2.68 -10.67 10.53
N ASP A 423 2.66 -11.26 11.73
CA ASP A 423 3.05 -10.62 12.97
C ASP A 423 4.51 -10.14 13.02
N SER A 424 5.37 -10.62 12.12
CA SER A 424 6.74 -10.13 11.98
C SER A 424 6.79 -8.63 11.66
N TYR A 425 5.94 -8.17 10.75
CA TYR A 425 5.80 -6.75 10.43
C TYR A 425 5.48 -5.92 11.68
N VAL A 426 4.55 -6.42 12.51
CA VAL A 426 4.13 -5.73 13.73
C VAL A 426 5.29 -5.56 14.70
N GLN A 427 6.09 -6.60 14.94
CA GLN A 427 7.25 -6.50 15.82
C GLN A 427 8.31 -5.53 15.29
N MET A 428 8.52 -5.48 13.97
CA MET A 428 9.44 -4.53 13.35
C MET A 428 8.95 -3.08 13.41
N ALA A 429 7.66 -2.87 13.17
CA ALA A 429 7.06 -1.54 13.05
C ALA A 429 6.73 -0.90 14.40
N THR A 430 6.69 -1.68 15.48
CA THR A 430 6.26 -1.23 16.81
C THR A 430 7.29 -1.56 17.89
N THR A 431 8.45 -0.90 17.81
CA THR A 431 9.54 -1.05 18.80
C THR A 431 9.27 -0.33 20.12
N LEU A 432 8.36 0.66 20.13
CA LEU A 432 7.89 1.35 21.32
C LEU A 432 6.44 0.96 21.65
N PRO A 433 6.06 0.87 22.94
CA PRO A 433 4.67 0.60 23.33
C PRO A 433 3.67 1.60 22.75
N GLU A 434 4.07 2.86 22.63
CA GLU A 434 3.25 3.95 22.06
C GLU A 434 2.87 3.70 20.62
N GLN A 435 3.75 3.08 19.84
CA GLN A 435 3.46 2.73 18.44
C GLN A 435 2.40 1.63 18.34
N ALA A 436 2.52 0.59 19.17
CA ALA A 436 1.54 -0.49 19.21
C ALA A 436 0.17 0.03 19.64
N ALA A 437 0.13 0.85 20.69
CA ALA A 437 -1.10 1.48 21.19
C ALA A 437 -1.73 2.40 20.13
N ALA A 438 -0.93 3.22 19.44
CA ALA A 438 -1.42 4.10 18.38
C ALA A 438 -2.04 3.31 17.23
N ARG A 439 -1.35 2.27 16.75
CA ARG A 439 -1.87 1.39 15.69
C ARG A 439 -3.20 0.76 16.09
N ASP A 440 -3.29 0.20 17.30
CA ASP A 440 -4.50 -0.46 17.77
C ASP A 440 -5.66 0.54 17.90
N THR A 441 -5.38 1.76 18.37
CA THR A 441 -6.34 2.86 18.41
C THR A 441 -6.84 3.24 17.02
N TRP A 442 -5.96 3.33 16.02
CA TRP A 442 -6.35 3.70 14.66
C TRP A 442 -7.11 2.60 13.91
N LEU A 443 -6.90 1.34 14.29
CA LEU A 443 -7.65 0.20 13.75
C LEU A 443 -9.00 -0.02 14.44
N ASP A 444 -9.23 0.62 15.59
CA ASP A 444 -10.53 0.63 16.28
C ASP A 444 -11.47 1.63 15.62
N ALA A 445 -11.84 1.33 14.38
CA ALA A 445 -12.68 2.16 13.53
C ALA A 445 -13.46 1.29 12.51
N ASP A 446 -14.58 1.80 12.01
CA ASP A 446 -15.30 1.18 10.91
C ASP A 446 -14.50 1.30 9.60
N LEU A 447 -14.08 0.15 9.06
CA LEU A 447 -13.32 0.02 7.81
C LEU A 447 -14.19 -0.43 6.64
N SER A 448 -15.47 -0.66 6.85
CA SER A 448 -16.39 -1.32 5.89
C SER A 448 -16.59 -0.52 4.58
N ARG A 449 -16.33 0.79 4.61
CA ARG A 449 -16.56 1.71 3.49
C ARG A 449 -15.29 2.05 2.69
N ASN A 450 -14.18 1.40 2.99
CA ASN A 450 -12.98 1.58 2.18
C ASN A 450 -13.18 1.02 0.77
N MET A 451 -12.76 1.79 -0.22
CA MET A 451 -12.72 1.33 -1.59
C MET A 451 -11.65 0.25 -1.77
N PRO A 452 -11.95 -0.85 -2.46
CA PRO A 452 -10.92 -1.78 -2.88
C PRO A 452 -9.97 -1.10 -3.87
N LYS A 453 -8.80 -1.69 -4.06
CA LYS A 453 -7.86 -1.23 -5.09
C LYS A 453 -8.37 -1.69 -6.46
N LEU A 454 -8.88 -0.75 -7.25
CA LEU A 454 -9.47 -1.01 -8.56
C LEU A 454 -8.43 -0.89 -9.68
N THR A 455 -8.68 -1.56 -10.77
CA THR A 455 -7.97 -1.41 -12.04
C THR A 455 -9.01 -1.08 -13.11
N VAL A 456 -8.86 0.09 -13.72
CA VAL A 456 -9.70 0.49 -14.85
C VAL A 456 -9.39 -0.40 -16.06
N ALA A 457 -10.40 -0.73 -16.87
CA ALA A 457 -10.24 -1.55 -18.05
C ALA A 457 -9.14 -1.00 -18.98
N SER A 458 -8.36 -1.91 -19.57
CA SER A 458 -7.14 -1.56 -20.34
C SER A 458 -7.40 -0.57 -21.47
N GLU A 459 -8.54 -0.68 -22.15
CA GLU A 459 -8.94 0.25 -23.22
C GLU A 459 -9.18 1.68 -22.70
N ASN A 460 -9.58 1.85 -21.44
CA ASN A 460 -9.90 3.14 -20.83
C ASN A 460 -8.74 3.73 -20.03
N GLN A 461 -7.70 2.94 -19.74
CA GLN A 461 -6.62 3.30 -18.83
C GLN A 461 -5.89 4.59 -19.21
N ASN A 462 -5.59 4.80 -20.49
CA ASN A 462 -4.88 6.00 -20.92
C ASN A 462 -5.73 7.26 -20.77
N ASP A 463 -7.01 7.20 -21.14
CA ASP A 463 -7.94 8.32 -21.03
C ASP A 463 -8.18 8.66 -19.55
N TYR A 464 -8.45 7.65 -18.73
CA TYR A 464 -8.59 7.78 -17.29
C TYR A 464 -7.37 8.45 -16.64
N SER A 465 -6.17 7.99 -16.97
CA SER A 465 -4.93 8.54 -16.38
C SER A 465 -4.72 10.01 -16.75
N MET A 466 -5.01 10.40 -18.01
CA MET A 466 -4.91 11.79 -18.43
C MET A 466 -5.93 12.68 -17.70
N ILE A 467 -7.19 12.26 -17.64
CA ILE A 467 -8.26 12.99 -16.94
C ILE A 467 -7.90 13.18 -15.47
N MET A 468 -7.52 12.09 -14.79
CA MET A 468 -7.27 12.13 -13.34
C MET A 468 -5.99 12.89 -12.98
N ASN A 469 -4.97 12.89 -13.83
CA ASN A 469 -3.78 13.72 -13.62
C ASN A 469 -4.11 15.22 -13.59
N ASP A 470 -4.91 15.68 -14.55
CA ASP A 470 -5.33 17.09 -14.62
C ASP A 470 -6.26 17.45 -13.45
N ILE A 471 -7.24 16.60 -13.14
CA ILE A 471 -8.17 16.80 -12.01
C ILE A 471 -7.40 16.85 -10.69
N THR A 472 -6.53 15.88 -10.42
CA THR A 472 -5.80 15.80 -9.16
C THR A 472 -4.92 17.02 -8.93
N THR A 473 -4.25 17.48 -9.97
CA THR A 473 -3.43 18.71 -9.91
C THR A 473 -4.27 19.93 -9.56
N TYR A 474 -5.39 20.13 -10.23
CA TYR A 474 -6.30 21.27 -9.98
C TYR A 474 -6.95 21.19 -8.60
N VAL A 475 -7.39 20.01 -8.20
CA VAL A 475 -7.97 19.78 -6.86
C VAL A 475 -6.96 20.11 -5.77
N GLN A 476 -5.70 19.68 -5.90
CA GLN A 476 -4.66 19.99 -4.91
C GLN A 476 -4.39 21.49 -4.81
N GLU A 477 -4.37 22.20 -5.94
CA GLU A 477 -4.22 23.66 -5.95
C GLU A 477 -5.39 24.34 -5.23
N MET A 478 -6.63 24.00 -5.57
CA MET A 478 -7.83 24.58 -4.98
C MET A 478 -8.02 24.22 -3.50
N TYR A 479 -7.61 23.02 -3.10
CA TYR A 479 -7.57 22.59 -1.71
C TYR A 479 -6.77 23.57 -0.84
N ILE A 480 -5.57 23.90 -1.27
CA ILE A 480 -4.72 24.88 -0.57
C ILE A 480 -5.39 26.26 -0.55
N GLN A 481 -5.95 26.70 -1.67
CA GLN A 481 -6.59 28.01 -1.76
C GLN A 481 -7.82 28.13 -0.85
N PHE A 482 -8.63 27.08 -0.75
CA PHE A 482 -9.79 27.04 0.15
C PHE A 482 -9.37 27.05 1.63
N ILE A 483 -8.37 26.26 2.01
CA ILE A 483 -7.90 26.24 3.40
C ILE A 483 -7.33 27.59 3.81
N THR A 484 -6.53 28.21 2.95
CA THR A 484 -5.87 29.49 3.25
C THR A 484 -6.75 30.71 3.07
N GLY A 485 -7.98 30.54 2.53
CA GLY A 485 -8.91 31.62 2.25
C GLY A 485 -8.55 32.46 1.02
N GLN A 486 -7.65 31.97 0.15
CA GLN A 486 -7.39 32.60 -1.16
C GLN A 486 -8.55 32.39 -2.14
N ALA A 487 -9.29 31.30 -1.98
CA ALA A 487 -10.59 31.06 -2.60
C ALA A 487 -11.66 30.96 -1.49
N ASP A 488 -12.86 31.47 -1.77
CA ASP A 488 -13.97 31.49 -0.84
C ASP A 488 -14.89 30.27 -1.05
N LEU A 489 -15.11 29.48 0.00
CA LEU A 489 -15.93 28.27 -0.08
C LEU A 489 -17.41 28.50 -0.43
N ASP A 490 -17.93 29.69 -0.18
CA ASP A 490 -19.32 30.03 -0.52
C ASP A 490 -19.43 30.62 -1.93
N ALA A 491 -18.47 31.45 -2.33
CA ALA A 491 -18.48 32.12 -3.62
C ALA A 491 -17.91 31.28 -4.77
N ASP A 492 -16.85 30.48 -4.50
CA ASP A 492 -16.06 29.81 -5.54
C ASP A 492 -16.33 28.32 -5.65
N TRP A 493 -17.03 27.69 -4.69
CA TRP A 493 -17.25 26.25 -4.65
C TRP A 493 -17.96 25.71 -5.90
N GLU A 494 -19.06 26.35 -6.32
CA GLU A 494 -19.81 25.93 -7.50
C GLU A 494 -18.93 25.97 -8.77
N ASN A 495 -18.15 27.05 -8.92
CA ASN A 495 -17.24 27.18 -10.05
C ASN A 495 -16.12 26.14 -10.02
N TYR A 496 -15.60 25.82 -8.84
CA TYR A 496 -14.63 24.75 -8.65
C TYR A 496 -15.18 23.39 -9.09
N VAL A 497 -16.37 23.00 -8.60
CA VAL A 497 -17.03 21.74 -8.98
C VAL A 497 -17.30 21.70 -10.50
N ASN A 498 -17.80 22.78 -11.07
CA ASN A 498 -18.07 22.86 -12.52
C ASN A 498 -16.77 22.75 -13.33
N THR A 499 -15.68 23.30 -12.86
CA THR A 499 -14.37 23.19 -13.51
C THR A 499 -13.87 21.74 -13.50
N VAL A 500 -13.92 21.06 -12.36
CA VAL A 500 -13.55 19.63 -12.25
C VAL A 500 -14.42 18.76 -13.15
N ASN A 501 -15.73 19.00 -13.17
CA ASN A 501 -16.65 18.29 -14.08
C ASN A 501 -16.27 18.52 -15.56
N GLY A 502 -15.92 19.77 -15.91
CA GLY A 502 -15.47 20.14 -17.25
C GLY A 502 -14.16 19.51 -17.70
N MET A 503 -13.35 19.00 -16.77
CA MET A 503 -12.12 18.25 -17.05
C MET A 503 -12.35 16.79 -17.44
N GLY A 504 -13.60 16.33 -17.47
CA GLY A 504 -13.95 14.95 -17.84
C GLY A 504 -14.23 14.02 -16.66
N LEU A 505 -14.54 14.56 -15.47
CA LEU A 505 -14.82 13.75 -14.28
C LEU A 505 -15.92 12.70 -14.51
N GLU A 506 -16.95 13.01 -15.32
CA GLU A 506 -18.03 12.05 -15.59
C GLU A 506 -17.52 10.79 -16.27
N ASN A 507 -16.59 10.90 -17.24
CA ASN A 507 -15.97 9.75 -17.89
C ASN A 507 -15.12 8.95 -16.89
N ALA A 508 -14.30 9.63 -16.10
CA ALA A 508 -13.48 8.97 -15.09
C ALA A 508 -14.34 8.23 -14.05
N LEU A 509 -15.47 8.81 -13.65
CA LEU A 509 -16.42 8.18 -12.73
C LEU A 509 -17.11 6.95 -13.35
N GLU A 510 -17.44 7.00 -14.63
CA GLU A 510 -17.98 5.84 -15.35
C GLU A 510 -16.97 4.68 -15.35
N TYR A 511 -15.69 4.96 -15.65
CA TYR A 511 -14.62 3.95 -15.62
C TYR A 511 -14.40 3.36 -14.21
N GLU A 512 -14.44 4.19 -13.17
CA GLU A 512 -14.31 3.72 -11.77
C GLU A 512 -15.52 2.89 -11.33
N ARG A 513 -16.73 3.27 -11.72
CA ARG A 513 -17.94 2.50 -11.40
C ARG A 513 -17.93 1.14 -12.09
N GLU A 514 -17.55 1.10 -13.37
CA GLU A 514 -17.40 -0.14 -14.10
C GLU A 514 -16.36 -1.05 -13.43
N ALA A 515 -15.20 -0.52 -13.08
CA ALA A 515 -14.15 -1.26 -12.39
C ALA A 515 -14.63 -1.78 -11.01
N TYR A 516 -15.41 -1.00 -10.27
CA TYR A 516 -15.98 -1.42 -8.99
C TYR A 516 -17.04 -2.52 -9.14
N GLU A 517 -17.92 -2.42 -10.14
CA GLU A 517 -18.92 -3.46 -10.45
C GLU A 517 -18.25 -4.78 -10.84
N LEU A 518 -17.21 -4.72 -11.68
CA LEU A 518 -16.42 -5.90 -12.06
C LEU A 518 -15.71 -6.51 -10.85
N TYR A 519 -15.10 -5.69 -10.02
CA TYR A 519 -14.48 -6.15 -8.77
C TYR A 519 -15.49 -6.84 -7.83
N GLN A 520 -16.69 -6.30 -7.70
CA GLN A 520 -17.72 -6.91 -6.85
C GLN A 520 -18.20 -8.27 -7.40
N ALA A 521 -18.18 -8.44 -8.71
CA ALA A 521 -18.61 -9.65 -9.40
C ALA A 521 -17.57 -10.80 -9.34
N ARG A 522 -16.31 -10.50 -9.02
CA ARG A 522 -15.21 -11.50 -8.92
C ARG A 522 -15.43 -12.57 -7.86
#